data_f4c35f78e4ab87a5b69a4e2822809a84
#
_entry.id   f4c35f78e4ab87a5b69a4e2822809a84
#
_cell.length_a   1.000
_cell.length_b   1.000
_cell.length_c   1.000
_cell.angle_alpha   90.00
_cell.angle_beta   90.00
_cell.angle_gamma   90.00
#
_symmetry.space_group_name_H-M   'P 1'
#
loop_
_entity.id
_entity.type
_entity.pdbx_description
1 polymer ?
#
loop_
_entity_poly.entity_id
_entity_poly.type
_entity_poly.pdbx_seq_one_letter_code
_entity_poly.pdbx_strand_id
1 'polypeptide(L)'
;MKVLHFVILLCVLVFPLRAFAATPDLPALLFVEAAASEAAYSGELSELLRARLTAAGWEIVGAETVGHRGTVGRFFHMVRRDADGAELHLIAFPGTERGSDVWTDLRMKRAAFGGHAPAEFLAVRDTPKEERGGMPLVHRGFLDYCQAALFTDAAEGETAGERLAADLRAHPSEKLYLTGHSLGGAAAILAAARLSDLGVSPDQLIVTTFGAPAVGNEDFVRTYQDRFTLRRVVMRGDPVKDVLPSPLGFHHFGERIDWQPARTTAAFPHTMTVYVDAALRRLYDTHDSSGALTFLVGQENRTAGHTVYLTPIVVEVDDALAEDVPYLRAVLRDAQYVRNAATVFAPADTSGPLDVTAQARAARTVGAEQMLVYRISGEKLRDAHETYRLTLERSVYDRDGNLLAAGARSAVTGALTPMEVILYLFAQD
;
A
#
# COMPACT_ATOMS: atom_id res chain seq x y z
N MET A 1 46.19 -48.39 -36.22
CA MET A 1 45.91 -47.54 -35.07
C MET A 1 44.75 -46.61 -35.47
N LYS A 2 43.54 -46.92 -35.05
CA LYS A 2 42.32 -46.13 -35.33
C LYS A 2 42.01 -45.30 -34.08
N VAL A 3 42.10 -43.99 -34.22
CA VAL A 3 41.73 -43.04 -33.15
C VAL A 3 40.21 -42.84 -33.21
N LEU A 4 39.52 -43.28 -32.17
CA LEU A 4 38.08 -43.18 -32.01
C LEU A 4 37.77 -41.81 -31.37
N HIS A 5 37.17 -40.89 -32.14
CA HIS A 5 36.68 -39.63 -31.62
C HIS A 5 35.33 -39.84 -30.91
N PHE A 6 35.33 -39.66 -29.60
CA PHE A 6 34.13 -39.67 -28.78
C PHE A 6 33.56 -38.25 -28.79
N VAL A 7 32.49 -38.06 -29.56
CA VAL A 7 31.70 -36.83 -29.53
C VAL A 7 30.72 -36.94 -28.37
N ILE A 8 30.94 -36.22 -27.26
CA ILE A 8 30.03 -36.09 -26.19
C ILE A 8 28.98 -35.04 -26.63
N LEU A 9 27.81 -35.52 -26.99
CA LEU A 9 26.61 -34.67 -27.24
C LEU A 9 26.05 -34.23 -25.89
N LEU A 10 26.41 -33.01 -25.44
CA LEU A 10 25.85 -32.40 -24.24
C LEU A 10 24.43 -31.92 -24.56
N CYS A 11 23.42 -32.77 -24.31
CA CYS A 11 22.05 -32.35 -24.28
C CYS A 11 21.84 -31.42 -23.11
N VAL A 12 21.93 -30.12 -23.33
CA VAL A 12 21.41 -29.12 -22.40
C VAL A 12 19.89 -29.20 -22.44
N LEU A 13 19.32 -29.95 -21.52
CA LEU A 13 17.90 -29.88 -21.20
C LEU A 13 17.64 -28.50 -20.62
N VAL A 14 17.24 -27.57 -21.48
CA VAL A 14 16.62 -26.31 -21.08
C VAL A 14 15.26 -26.69 -20.51
N PHE A 15 15.23 -27.00 -19.22
CA PHE A 15 13.97 -26.92 -18.48
C PHE A 15 13.61 -25.45 -18.45
N PRO A 16 12.42 -25.07 -18.94
CA PRO A 16 11.91 -23.74 -18.61
C PRO A 16 11.83 -23.72 -17.08
N LEU A 17 12.65 -22.91 -16.43
CA LEU A 17 12.40 -22.50 -15.06
C LEU A 17 11.02 -21.83 -15.11
N ARG A 18 9.99 -22.61 -14.79
CA ARG A 18 8.71 -22.05 -14.34
C ARG A 18 9.07 -21.24 -13.10
N ALA A 19 9.20 -19.95 -13.27
CA ALA A 19 9.15 -19.04 -12.15
C ALA A 19 7.77 -19.32 -11.51
N PHE A 20 7.76 -20.07 -10.44
CA PHE A 20 6.59 -20.11 -9.56
C PHE A 20 6.32 -18.66 -9.25
N ALA A 21 5.15 -18.18 -9.65
CA ALA A 21 4.64 -16.90 -9.17
C ALA A 21 4.56 -17.06 -7.65
N ALA A 22 5.59 -16.60 -6.95
CA ALA A 22 5.61 -16.63 -5.50
C ALA A 22 4.42 -15.81 -5.06
N THR A 23 3.54 -16.39 -4.27
CA THR A 23 2.49 -15.67 -3.55
C THR A 23 3.17 -14.44 -2.95
N PRO A 24 2.63 -13.21 -3.15
CA PRO A 24 3.25 -12.03 -2.61
C PRO A 24 3.54 -12.26 -1.14
N ASP A 25 4.78 -12.07 -0.75
CA ASP A 25 5.18 -12.13 0.63
C ASP A 25 4.33 -11.12 1.44
N LEU A 26 3.85 -11.54 2.60
CA LEU A 26 2.86 -10.79 3.36
C LEU A 26 3.31 -9.35 3.69
N PRO A 27 4.54 -9.06 4.13
CA PRO A 27 4.99 -7.67 4.32
C PRO A 27 4.90 -6.81 3.07
N ALA A 28 5.27 -7.34 1.91
CA ALA A 28 5.17 -6.61 0.65
C ALA A 28 3.71 -6.36 0.24
N LEU A 29 2.84 -7.35 0.40
CA LEU A 29 1.41 -7.19 0.16
C LEU A 29 0.80 -6.14 1.08
N LEU A 30 1.07 -6.20 2.38
CA LEU A 30 0.57 -5.24 3.36
C LEU A 30 1.05 -3.81 3.06
N PHE A 31 2.28 -3.66 2.53
CA PHE A 31 2.75 -2.34 2.10
C PHE A 31 1.99 -1.83 0.87
N VAL A 32 1.76 -2.67 -0.15
CA VAL A 32 0.99 -2.29 -1.34
C VAL A 32 -0.44 -1.89 -0.96
N GLU A 33 -1.10 -2.66 -0.09
CA GLU A 33 -2.45 -2.39 0.39
C GLU A 33 -2.51 -1.11 1.25
N ALA A 34 -1.49 -0.86 2.09
CA ALA A 34 -1.37 0.40 2.85
C ALA A 34 -1.15 1.59 1.91
N ALA A 35 -0.24 1.46 0.95
CA ALA A 35 0.04 2.50 -0.04
C ALA A 35 -1.20 2.81 -0.89
N ALA A 36 -1.96 1.80 -1.31
CA ALA A 36 -3.21 1.97 -2.04
C ALA A 36 -4.30 2.63 -1.19
N SER A 37 -4.39 2.27 0.09
CA SER A 37 -5.33 2.90 1.02
C SER A 37 -5.05 4.38 1.21
N GLU A 38 -3.77 4.80 1.28
CA GLU A 38 -3.38 6.22 1.30
C GLU A 38 -3.57 6.87 -0.07
N ALA A 39 -3.25 6.18 -1.17
CA ALA A 39 -3.45 6.66 -2.53
C ALA A 39 -4.93 6.94 -2.87
N ALA A 40 -5.86 6.32 -2.17
CA ALA A 40 -7.29 6.57 -2.35
C ALA A 40 -7.75 7.92 -1.78
N TYR A 41 -6.97 8.55 -0.90
CA TYR A 41 -7.23 9.91 -0.41
C TYR A 41 -6.83 10.97 -1.44
N SER A 42 -7.07 12.24 -1.10
CA SER A 42 -6.57 13.40 -1.84
C SER A 42 -5.40 14.04 -1.08
N GLY A 43 -4.37 14.49 -1.80
CA GLY A 43 -3.22 15.14 -1.20
C GLY A 43 -1.90 14.76 -1.87
N GLU A 44 -0.83 15.47 -1.52
CA GLU A 44 0.49 15.29 -2.14
C GLU A 44 1.08 13.88 -1.90
N LEU A 45 0.92 13.33 -0.70
CA LEU A 45 1.38 11.98 -0.40
C LEU A 45 0.60 10.93 -1.19
N SER A 46 -0.71 11.12 -1.33
CA SER A 46 -1.57 10.22 -2.12
C SER A 46 -1.12 10.19 -3.58
N GLU A 47 -0.82 11.34 -4.19
CA GLU A 47 -0.30 11.43 -5.56
C GLU A 47 1.07 10.77 -5.70
N LEU A 48 1.97 10.97 -4.73
CA LEU A 48 3.28 10.34 -4.69
C LEU A 48 3.17 8.82 -4.66
N LEU A 49 2.27 8.29 -3.82
CA LEU A 49 2.04 6.84 -3.72
C LEU A 49 1.36 6.27 -4.96
N ARG A 50 0.44 7.00 -5.61
CA ARG A 50 -0.10 6.61 -6.93
C ARG A 50 0.99 6.46 -7.96
N ALA A 51 1.86 7.46 -8.09
CA ALA A 51 3.00 7.40 -9.01
C ALA A 51 3.92 6.22 -8.71
N ARG A 52 4.16 5.93 -7.43
CA ARG A 52 4.98 4.79 -7.00
C ARG A 52 4.33 3.44 -7.32
N LEU A 53 3.03 3.29 -7.09
CA LEU A 53 2.28 2.08 -7.43
C LEU A 53 2.26 1.86 -8.95
N THR A 54 2.09 2.92 -9.74
CA THR A 54 2.18 2.85 -11.20
C THR A 54 3.59 2.42 -11.66
N ALA A 55 4.64 2.99 -11.06
CA ALA A 55 6.01 2.56 -11.33
C ALA A 55 6.29 1.10 -10.93
N ALA A 56 5.51 0.56 -9.98
CA ALA A 56 5.53 -0.84 -9.57
C ALA A 56 4.70 -1.77 -10.47
N GLY A 57 4.20 -1.28 -11.60
CA GLY A 57 3.46 -2.05 -12.58
C GLY A 57 1.96 -2.17 -12.31
N TRP A 58 1.41 -1.38 -11.38
CA TRP A 58 -0.03 -1.27 -11.21
C TRP A 58 -0.61 -0.26 -12.19
N GLU A 59 -1.61 -0.67 -12.95
CA GLU A 59 -2.39 0.21 -13.82
C GLU A 59 -3.59 0.75 -13.06
N ILE A 60 -3.78 2.08 -13.07
CA ILE A 60 -4.97 2.71 -12.50
C ILE A 60 -6.10 2.59 -13.50
N VAL A 61 -7.10 1.76 -13.17
CA VAL A 61 -8.27 1.53 -14.01
C VAL A 61 -9.34 2.57 -13.76
N GLY A 62 -9.49 3.02 -12.51
CA GLY A 62 -10.47 4.03 -12.15
C GLY A 62 -10.27 4.61 -10.75
N ALA A 63 -10.69 5.86 -10.62
CA ALA A 63 -10.91 6.51 -9.33
C ALA A 63 -12.30 7.16 -9.41
N GLU A 64 -13.29 6.48 -8.86
CA GLU A 64 -14.68 6.91 -9.01
C GLU A 64 -15.21 7.56 -7.74
N THR A 65 -16.01 8.59 -7.94
CA THR A 65 -16.80 9.24 -6.89
C THR A 65 -18.26 9.15 -7.31
N VAL A 66 -19.05 8.37 -6.59
CA VAL A 66 -20.46 8.13 -6.90
C VAL A 66 -21.33 8.65 -5.76
N GLY A 67 -22.37 9.39 -6.10
CA GLY A 67 -23.35 9.88 -5.15
C GLY A 67 -24.61 9.02 -5.15
N HIS A 68 -25.05 8.59 -3.98
CA HIS A 68 -26.31 7.86 -3.83
C HIS A 68 -27.04 8.27 -2.56
N ARG A 69 -28.29 8.71 -2.68
CA ARG A 69 -29.17 9.09 -1.56
C ARG A 69 -28.53 10.04 -0.53
N GLY A 70 -27.70 10.98 -1.02
CA GLY A 70 -27.00 11.96 -0.17
C GLY A 70 -25.69 11.44 0.45
N THR A 71 -25.29 10.21 0.12
CA THR A 71 -23.98 9.65 0.49
C THR A 71 -23.07 9.64 -0.75
N VAL A 72 -21.83 10.06 -0.57
CA VAL A 72 -20.80 10.00 -1.60
C VAL A 72 -19.88 8.84 -1.26
N GLY A 73 -19.86 7.82 -2.12
CA GLY A 73 -18.91 6.73 -2.06
C GLY A 73 -17.72 6.98 -3.01
N ARG A 74 -16.53 6.60 -2.59
CA ARG A 74 -15.33 6.70 -3.43
C ARG A 74 -14.55 5.41 -3.34
N PHE A 75 -13.91 5.03 -4.45
CA PHE A 75 -12.92 3.96 -4.47
C PHE A 75 -11.84 4.26 -5.50
N PHE A 76 -10.72 3.60 -5.34
CA PHE A 76 -9.56 3.65 -6.21
C PHE A 76 -9.28 2.22 -6.67
N HIS A 77 -9.33 1.96 -7.98
CA HIS A 77 -9.18 0.64 -8.56
C HIS A 77 -7.91 0.56 -9.38
N MET A 78 -7.09 -0.43 -9.08
CA MET A 78 -5.88 -0.75 -9.81
C MET A 78 -5.90 -2.21 -10.24
N VAL A 79 -5.24 -2.50 -11.35
CA VAL A 79 -5.01 -3.86 -11.83
C VAL A 79 -3.53 -4.09 -12.09
N ARG A 80 -3.11 -5.33 -11.96
CA ARG A 80 -1.77 -5.77 -12.34
C ARG A 80 -1.87 -7.20 -12.85
N ARG A 81 -1.09 -7.56 -13.86
CA ARG A 81 -0.96 -8.95 -14.29
C ARG A 81 0.15 -9.64 -13.49
N ASP A 82 -0.13 -10.83 -13.02
CA ASP A 82 0.89 -11.68 -12.43
C ASP A 82 1.76 -12.37 -13.51
N ALA A 83 2.72 -13.17 -13.08
CA ALA A 83 3.62 -13.88 -13.98
C ALA A 83 2.92 -14.93 -14.86
N ASP A 84 1.77 -15.41 -14.45
CA ASP A 84 0.96 -16.41 -15.18
C ASP A 84 -0.08 -15.73 -16.09
N GLY A 85 -0.13 -14.40 -16.09
CA GLY A 85 -1.02 -13.57 -16.91
C GLY A 85 -2.41 -13.35 -16.30
N ALA A 86 -2.68 -13.87 -15.09
CA ALA A 86 -3.93 -13.60 -14.38
C ALA A 86 -3.96 -12.15 -13.86
N GLU A 87 -5.12 -11.53 -13.87
CA GLU A 87 -5.27 -10.19 -13.32
C GLU A 87 -5.41 -10.23 -11.79
N LEU A 88 -4.66 -9.35 -11.16
CA LEU A 88 -4.78 -9.03 -9.75
C LEU A 88 -5.49 -7.69 -9.66
N HIS A 89 -6.69 -7.69 -9.12
CA HIS A 89 -7.44 -6.48 -8.87
C HIS A 89 -7.16 -5.98 -7.45
N LEU A 90 -6.99 -4.67 -7.28
CA LEU A 90 -6.91 -4.04 -5.98
C LEU A 90 -7.86 -2.84 -5.94
N ILE A 91 -8.80 -2.86 -5.00
CA ILE A 91 -9.72 -1.77 -4.75
C ILE A 91 -9.47 -1.22 -3.35
N ALA A 92 -9.15 0.07 -3.28
CA ALA A 92 -8.96 0.79 -2.03
C ALA A 92 -10.06 1.81 -1.80
N PHE A 93 -10.61 1.83 -0.59
CA PHE A 93 -11.61 2.80 -0.16
C PHE A 93 -10.96 3.81 0.79
N PRO A 94 -11.06 5.12 0.50
CA PRO A 94 -10.59 6.13 1.44
C PRO A 94 -11.50 6.14 2.68
N GLY A 95 -10.91 6.52 3.81
CA GLY A 95 -11.67 6.89 5.00
C GLY A 95 -12.25 8.30 4.86
N THR A 96 -12.72 8.85 5.97
CA THR A 96 -13.21 10.22 6.01
C THR A 96 -12.06 11.22 5.99
N GLU A 97 -12.06 12.15 5.05
CA GLU A 97 -11.02 13.18 4.92
C GLU A 97 -11.10 14.29 5.98
N ARG A 98 -12.29 14.50 6.54
CA ARG A 98 -12.51 15.52 7.58
C ARG A 98 -12.46 14.87 8.95
N GLY A 99 -11.43 15.21 9.71
CA GLY A 99 -11.04 14.73 11.02
C GLY A 99 -12.14 14.40 12.07
N SER A 100 -11.80 14.46 13.31
CA SER A 100 -12.45 13.99 14.54
C SER A 100 -13.99 14.12 14.66
N ASP A 101 -14.63 14.97 13.92
CA ASP A 101 -16.07 15.28 14.09
C ASP A 101 -17.00 14.18 13.55
N VAL A 102 -16.52 13.33 12.67
CA VAL A 102 -17.32 12.26 12.05
C VAL A 102 -17.67 11.14 13.03
N TRP A 103 -16.82 10.92 14.02
CA TRP A 103 -17.03 9.87 15.02
C TRP A 103 -18.11 10.22 16.03
N THR A 104 -18.37 11.52 16.26
CA THR A 104 -19.40 12.01 17.17
C THR A 104 -20.81 11.85 16.59
N ASP A 105 -20.94 11.84 15.26
CA ASP A 105 -22.22 11.74 14.55
C ASP A 105 -22.54 10.33 14.00
N LEU A 106 -21.72 9.32 14.32
CA LEU A 106 -22.03 7.92 14.02
C LEU A 106 -23.31 7.51 14.78
N ARG A 107 -24.43 7.95 14.23
CA ARG A 107 -25.75 7.48 14.69
C ARG A 107 -25.75 5.97 14.56
N MET A 108 -25.85 5.27 15.68
CA MET A 108 -25.82 3.82 15.84
C MET A 108 -26.98 3.12 15.12
N LYS A 109 -27.31 3.60 13.90
CA LYS A 109 -28.37 3.02 13.09
C LYS A 109 -27.85 1.74 12.44
N ARG A 110 -28.60 0.68 12.61
CA ARG A 110 -28.35 -0.59 11.94
C ARG A 110 -29.25 -0.74 10.73
N ALA A 111 -28.75 -1.45 9.73
CA ALA A 111 -29.51 -1.92 8.58
C ALA A 111 -29.34 -3.43 8.45
N ALA A 112 -30.33 -4.11 7.92
CA ALA A 112 -30.20 -5.51 7.58
C ALA A 112 -29.29 -5.66 6.35
N PHE A 113 -28.54 -6.76 6.30
CA PHE A 113 -27.57 -7.05 5.26
C PHE A 113 -27.80 -8.45 4.70
N GLY A 114 -27.72 -8.61 3.38
CA GLY A 114 -27.91 -9.88 2.66
C GLY A 114 -28.57 -9.64 1.31
N GLY A 115 -28.96 -10.71 0.63
CA GLY A 115 -29.51 -10.73 -0.72
C GLY A 115 -28.49 -11.24 -1.74
N HIS A 116 -28.95 -11.56 -2.96
CA HIS A 116 -28.13 -12.13 -4.02
C HIS A 116 -28.14 -11.28 -5.31
N ALA A 117 -28.80 -10.14 -5.27
CA ALA A 117 -28.87 -9.18 -6.37
C ALA A 117 -29.05 -7.76 -5.82
N PRO A 118 -28.69 -6.69 -6.57
CA PRO A 118 -28.79 -5.30 -6.10
C PRO A 118 -30.18 -4.87 -5.65
N ALA A 119 -31.23 -5.32 -6.33
CA ALA A 119 -32.61 -5.04 -5.91
C ALA A 119 -32.95 -5.68 -4.56
N GLU A 120 -32.46 -6.90 -4.31
CA GLU A 120 -32.60 -7.58 -3.02
C GLU A 120 -31.80 -6.90 -1.93
N PHE A 121 -30.57 -6.42 -2.24
CA PHE A 121 -29.76 -5.66 -1.29
C PHE A 121 -30.51 -4.44 -0.73
N LEU A 122 -31.19 -3.72 -1.60
CA LEU A 122 -31.99 -2.56 -1.20
C LEU A 122 -33.23 -2.97 -0.38
N ALA A 123 -33.92 -4.04 -0.80
CA ALA A 123 -35.09 -4.54 -0.07
C ALA A 123 -34.70 -5.02 1.34
N VAL A 124 -33.64 -5.81 1.46
CA VAL A 124 -33.12 -6.31 2.75
C VAL A 124 -32.68 -5.15 3.65
N ARG A 125 -31.93 -4.18 3.11
CA ARG A 125 -31.47 -2.99 3.84
C ARG A 125 -32.61 -2.24 4.52
N ASP A 126 -33.74 -2.10 3.82
CA ASP A 126 -34.89 -1.33 4.26
C ASP A 126 -35.91 -2.17 5.08
N THR A 127 -35.59 -3.42 5.43
CA THR A 127 -36.40 -4.28 6.31
C THR A 127 -36.78 -3.54 7.58
N PRO A 128 -38.06 -3.55 7.99
CA PRO A 128 -38.52 -2.93 9.24
C PRO A 128 -37.80 -3.48 10.46
N LYS A 129 -37.58 -2.65 11.47
CA LYS A 129 -36.76 -3.03 12.66
C LYS A 129 -37.34 -4.26 13.37
N GLU A 130 -38.64 -4.38 13.37
CA GLU A 130 -39.40 -5.45 14.02
C GLU A 130 -39.18 -6.82 13.35
N GLU A 131 -38.81 -6.81 12.08
CA GLU A 131 -38.61 -8.02 11.26
C GLU A 131 -37.14 -8.46 11.19
N ARG A 132 -36.21 -7.75 11.84
CA ARG A 132 -34.76 -7.97 11.76
C ARG A 132 -34.23 -9.06 12.70
N GLY A 133 -35.09 -9.77 13.41
CA GLY A 133 -34.68 -10.82 14.35
C GLY A 133 -33.89 -11.93 13.67
N GLY A 134 -32.65 -12.19 14.14
CA GLY A 134 -31.78 -13.23 13.57
C GLY A 134 -31.14 -12.91 12.22
N MET A 135 -31.27 -11.66 11.74
CA MET A 135 -30.65 -11.23 10.49
C MET A 135 -29.23 -10.68 10.72
N PRO A 136 -28.32 -10.82 9.74
CA PRO A 136 -27.10 -10.03 9.68
C PRO A 136 -27.46 -8.54 9.69
N LEU A 137 -26.95 -7.81 10.68
CA LEU A 137 -27.11 -6.37 10.81
C LEU A 137 -25.77 -5.69 10.76
N VAL A 138 -25.68 -4.58 10.01
CA VAL A 138 -24.47 -3.78 9.87
C VAL A 138 -24.72 -2.32 10.22
N HIS A 139 -23.66 -1.55 10.44
CA HIS A 139 -23.76 -0.11 10.60
C HIS A 139 -24.27 0.54 9.31
N ARG A 140 -25.37 1.27 9.39
CA ARG A 140 -26.06 1.80 8.21
C ARG A 140 -25.19 2.76 7.41
N GLY A 141 -24.43 3.62 8.05
CA GLY A 141 -23.58 4.59 7.35
C GLY A 141 -22.45 3.90 6.55
N PHE A 142 -21.88 2.80 7.07
CA PHE A 142 -20.88 2.02 6.34
C PHE A 142 -21.51 1.32 5.12
N LEU A 143 -22.70 0.78 5.31
CA LEU A 143 -23.45 0.17 4.21
C LEU A 143 -23.80 1.19 3.13
N ASP A 144 -24.30 2.37 3.53
CA ASP A 144 -24.67 3.43 2.59
C ASP A 144 -23.45 3.90 1.79
N TYR A 145 -22.27 4.01 2.43
CA TYR A 145 -21.03 4.35 1.76
C TYR A 145 -20.56 3.26 0.79
N CYS A 146 -20.49 2.00 1.22
CA CYS A 146 -20.14 0.85 0.38
C CYS A 146 -21.07 0.75 -0.84
N GLN A 147 -22.36 0.91 -0.61
CA GLN A 147 -23.38 0.86 -1.64
C GLN A 147 -23.22 1.99 -2.66
N ALA A 148 -22.97 3.22 -2.18
CA ALA A 148 -22.71 4.36 -3.06
C ALA A 148 -21.43 4.14 -3.90
N ALA A 149 -20.40 3.51 -3.35
CA ALA A 149 -19.15 3.31 -4.04
C ALA A 149 -19.22 2.27 -5.18
N LEU A 150 -19.81 1.09 -4.93
CA LEU A 150 -19.72 -0.05 -5.86
C LEU A 150 -21.06 -0.60 -6.36
N PHE A 151 -22.18 -0.36 -5.62
CA PHE A 151 -23.45 -1.04 -5.87
C PHE A 151 -24.60 -0.06 -6.14
N THR A 152 -24.26 1.10 -6.70
CA THR A 152 -25.23 2.09 -7.19
C THR A 152 -25.37 1.95 -8.70
N ASP A 153 -26.58 2.13 -9.21
CA ASP A 153 -26.89 2.02 -10.63
C ASP A 153 -25.96 2.90 -11.49
N ALA A 154 -25.27 2.28 -12.40
CA ALA A 154 -24.63 2.96 -13.50
C ALA A 154 -25.67 3.32 -14.57
N ALA A 155 -25.37 4.29 -15.42
CA ALA A 155 -26.21 4.69 -16.55
C ALA A 155 -26.54 3.53 -17.53
N GLU A 156 -25.90 2.38 -17.40
CA GLU A 156 -26.01 1.19 -18.27
C GLU A 156 -26.68 -0.02 -17.59
N GLY A 157 -27.26 0.14 -16.41
CA GLY A 157 -28.08 -0.92 -15.75
C GLY A 157 -27.31 -1.91 -14.88
N GLU A 158 -25.98 -2.02 -14.98
CA GLU A 158 -25.14 -2.84 -14.10
C GLU A 158 -24.23 -1.98 -13.22
N THR A 159 -24.15 -2.33 -11.92
CA THR A 159 -23.25 -1.65 -10.99
C THR A 159 -21.79 -2.07 -11.20
N ALA A 160 -20.84 -1.25 -10.76
CA ALA A 160 -19.42 -1.61 -10.80
C ALA A 160 -19.14 -2.93 -10.06
N GLY A 161 -19.80 -3.15 -8.91
CA GLY A 161 -19.68 -4.38 -8.13
C GLY A 161 -20.23 -5.62 -8.86
N GLU A 162 -21.31 -5.49 -9.64
CA GLU A 162 -21.84 -6.61 -10.44
C GLU A 162 -20.92 -6.98 -11.59
N ARG A 163 -20.41 -6.00 -12.33
CA ARG A 163 -19.42 -6.26 -13.40
C ARG A 163 -18.19 -6.96 -12.85
N LEU A 164 -17.65 -6.45 -11.74
CA LEU A 164 -16.50 -7.07 -11.07
C LEU A 164 -16.79 -8.50 -10.60
N ALA A 165 -17.98 -8.75 -10.02
CA ALA A 165 -18.38 -10.10 -9.62
C ALA A 165 -18.55 -11.05 -10.82
N ALA A 166 -19.07 -10.56 -11.94
CA ALA A 166 -19.20 -11.35 -13.16
C ALA A 166 -17.82 -11.71 -13.75
N ASP A 167 -16.90 -10.75 -13.75
CA ASP A 167 -15.54 -10.93 -14.24
C ASP A 167 -14.76 -11.96 -13.39
N LEU A 168 -14.73 -11.81 -12.08
CA LEU A 168 -14.07 -12.73 -11.17
C LEU A 168 -14.65 -14.17 -11.26
N ARG A 169 -15.97 -14.32 -11.44
CA ARG A 169 -16.58 -15.64 -11.64
C ARG A 169 -16.20 -16.28 -12.98
N ALA A 170 -15.98 -15.46 -14.00
CA ALA A 170 -15.52 -15.93 -15.32
C ALA A 170 -14.04 -16.33 -15.29
N HIS A 171 -13.24 -15.75 -14.37
CA HIS A 171 -11.80 -15.94 -14.29
C HIS A 171 -11.38 -16.44 -12.88
N PRO A 172 -11.53 -17.73 -12.55
CA PRO A 172 -11.28 -18.25 -11.18
C PRO A 172 -9.84 -18.10 -10.68
N SER A 173 -8.86 -17.88 -11.55
CA SER A 173 -7.46 -17.63 -11.19
C SER A 173 -7.20 -16.21 -10.71
N GLU A 174 -8.08 -15.28 -11.03
CA GLU A 174 -7.94 -13.88 -10.65
C GLU A 174 -8.25 -13.67 -9.18
N LYS A 175 -7.60 -12.67 -8.59
CA LYS A 175 -7.76 -12.31 -7.17
C LYS A 175 -8.19 -10.86 -7.05
N LEU A 176 -9.04 -10.61 -6.08
CA LEU A 176 -9.43 -9.25 -5.67
C LEU A 176 -8.93 -8.97 -4.26
N TYR A 177 -8.08 -7.97 -4.17
CA TYR A 177 -7.65 -7.37 -2.92
C TYR A 177 -8.51 -6.16 -2.63
N LEU A 178 -9.22 -6.19 -1.51
CA LEU A 178 -10.03 -5.07 -1.02
C LEU A 178 -9.35 -4.47 0.19
N THR A 179 -9.10 -3.18 0.16
CA THR A 179 -8.41 -2.53 1.27
C THR A 179 -9.02 -1.17 1.59
N GLY A 180 -8.69 -0.64 2.75
CA GLY A 180 -9.11 0.68 3.15
C GLY A 180 -8.78 0.99 4.60
N HIS A 181 -8.76 2.29 4.87
CA HIS A 181 -8.48 2.84 6.17
C HIS A 181 -9.77 3.34 6.84
N SER A 182 -9.91 3.10 8.15
CA SER A 182 -11.03 3.67 8.91
C SER A 182 -12.39 3.26 8.32
N LEU A 183 -13.26 4.23 7.95
CA LEU A 183 -14.50 4.02 7.22
C LEU A 183 -14.30 3.20 5.93
N GLY A 184 -13.20 3.47 5.20
CA GLY A 184 -12.88 2.73 3.98
C GLY A 184 -12.61 1.25 4.25
N GLY A 185 -11.99 0.92 5.38
CA GLY A 185 -11.80 -0.47 5.80
C GLY A 185 -13.14 -1.16 6.12
N ALA A 186 -14.08 -0.45 6.74
CA ALA A 186 -15.44 -0.96 6.95
C ALA A 186 -16.16 -1.20 5.60
N ALA A 187 -16.00 -0.30 4.63
CA ALA A 187 -16.54 -0.47 3.28
C ALA A 187 -15.93 -1.67 2.56
N ALA A 188 -14.62 -1.91 2.69
CA ALA A 188 -13.93 -3.05 2.11
C ALA A 188 -14.49 -4.39 2.61
N ILE A 189 -14.76 -4.51 3.91
CA ILE A 189 -15.40 -5.70 4.50
C ILE A 189 -16.82 -5.91 3.91
N LEU A 190 -17.62 -4.84 3.84
CA LEU A 190 -18.98 -4.93 3.32
C LEU A 190 -19.00 -5.21 1.82
N ALA A 191 -18.04 -4.67 1.06
CA ALA A 191 -17.88 -4.96 -0.37
C ALA A 191 -17.56 -6.45 -0.60
N ALA A 192 -16.63 -7.02 0.16
CA ALA A 192 -16.30 -8.45 0.08
C ALA A 192 -17.54 -9.32 0.39
N ALA A 193 -18.28 -8.98 1.44
CA ALA A 193 -19.51 -9.69 1.80
C ALA A 193 -20.55 -9.64 0.67
N ARG A 194 -20.73 -8.47 0.02
CA ARG A 194 -21.63 -8.33 -1.14
C ARG A 194 -21.17 -9.13 -2.35
N LEU A 195 -19.87 -9.09 -2.66
CA LEU A 195 -19.31 -9.86 -3.77
C LEU A 195 -19.44 -11.37 -3.54
N SER A 196 -19.30 -11.82 -2.29
CA SER A 196 -19.56 -13.23 -1.94
C SER A 196 -21.04 -13.60 -2.11
N ASP A 197 -21.97 -12.71 -1.79
CA ASP A 197 -23.42 -12.90 -2.05
C ASP A 197 -23.73 -12.94 -3.56
N LEU A 198 -22.94 -12.25 -4.38
CA LEU A 198 -22.99 -12.32 -5.85
C LEU A 198 -22.27 -13.55 -6.42
N GLY A 199 -21.78 -14.46 -5.58
CA GLY A 199 -21.22 -15.76 -5.98
C GLY A 199 -19.74 -15.75 -6.31
N VAL A 200 -18.99 -14.72 -5.93
CA VAL A 200 -17.51 -14.73 -6.03
C VAL A 200 -16.94 -15.71 -5.01
N SER A 201 -15.97 -16.53 -5.44
CA SER A 201 -15.36 -17.54 -4.59
C SER A 201 -14.60 -16.93 -3.40
N PRO A 202 -14.67 -17.55 -2.19
CA PRO A 202 -13.88 -17.13 -1.03
C PRO A 202 -12.37 -17.02 -1.31
N ASP A 203 -11.83 -17.88 -2.14
CA ASP A 203 -10.40 -17.89 -2.49
C ASP A 203 -9.97 -16.70 -3.35
N GLN A 204 -10.92 -16.04 -3.99
CA GLN A 204 -10.67 -14.85 -4.81
C GLN A 204 -10.72 -13.54 -4.00
N LEU A 205 -11.33 -13.54 -2.81
CA LEU A 205 -11.59 -12.35 -2.02
C LEU A 205 -10.61 -12.25 -0.84
N ILE A 206 -9.73 -11.28 -0.89
CA ILE A 206 -8.77 -10.97 0.16
C ILE A 206 -9.01 -9.54 0.65
N VAL A 207 -9.24 -9.39 1.95
CA VAL A 207 -9.50 -8.08 2.56
C VAL A 207 -8.42 -7.76 3.57
N THR A 208 -7.83 -6.58 3.47
CA THR A 208 -6.94 -6.04 4.50
C THR A 208 -7.41 -4.65 4.91
N THR A 209 -7.60 -4.44 6.19
CA THR A 209 -8.08 -3.16 6.72
C THR A 209 -7.08 -2.53 7.66
N PHE A 210 -7.01 -1.20 7.64
CA PHE A 210 -6.14 -0.40 8.52
C PHE A 210 -7.01 0.45 9.45
N GLY A 211 -6.97 0.16 10.75
CA GLY A 211 -7.73 0.90 11.76
C GLY A 211 -9.25 0.91 11.56
N ALA A 212 -9.81 -0.12 10.96
CA ALA A 212 -11.25 -0.18 10.72
C ALA A 212 -12.04 -0.50 11.99
N PRO A 213 -13.24 0.09 12.17
CA PRO A 213 -14.17 -0.29 13.23
C PRO A 213 -14.83 -1.65 12.94
N ALA A 214 -15.51 -2.22 13.93
CA ALA A 214 -16.38 -3.37 13.74
C ALA A 214 -17.58 -2.98 12.87
N VAL A 215 -18.00 -3.86 11.93
CA VAL A 215 -18.98 -3.48 10.91
C VAL A 215 -20.39 -4.02 11.18
N GLY A 216 -20.51 -5.19 11.85
CA GLY A 216 -21.79 -5.89 11.98
C GLY A 216 -21.97 -6.63 13.29
N ASN A 217 -23.17 -7.19 13.47
CA ASN A 217 -23.54 -7.98 14.62
C ASN A 217 -22.99 -9.42 14.52
N GLU A 218 -23.26 -10.23 15.54
CA GLU A 218 -22.83 -11.64 15.59
C GLU A 218 -23.39 -12.47 14.42
N ASP A 219 -24.63 -12.19 13.99
CA ASP A 219 -25.24 -12.88 12.83
C ASP A 219 -24.48 -12.55 11.53
N PHE A 220 -24.02 -11.29 11.37
CA PHE A 220 -23.16 -10.90 10.26
C PHE A 220 -21.83 -11.66 10.29
N VAL A 221 -21.17 -11.70 11.45
CA VAL A 221 -19.91 -12.46 11.61
C VAL A 221 -20.11 -13.93 11.25
N ARG A 222 -21.14 -14.57 11.84
CA ARG A 222 -21.41 -16.00 11.58
C ARG A 222 -21.67 -16.29 10.10
N THR A 223 -22.30 -15.35 9.38
CA THR A 223 -22.64 -15.53 7.97
C THR A 223 -21.44 -15.35 7.04
N TYR A 224 -20.52 -14.41 7.38
CA TYR A 224 -19.50 -13.96 6.41
C TYR A 224 -18.05 -14.27 6.79
N GLN A 225 -17.74 -14.75 8.00
CA GLN A 225 -16.37 -14.96 8.47
C GLN A 225 -15.54 -15.93 7.60
N ASP A 226 -16.20 -16.90 6.97
CA ASP A 226 -15.55 -17.91 6.15
C ASP A 226 -15.74 -17.68 4.63
N ARG A 227 -16.30 -16.51 4.25
CA ARG A 227 -16.59 -16.19 2.85
C ARG A 227 -15.50 -15.37 2.14
N PHE A 228 -14.50 -14.94 2.88
CA PHE A 228 -13.32 -14.25 2.37
C PHE A 228 -12.21 -14.24 3.42
N THR A 229 -10.98 -14.06 2.97
CA THR A 229 -9.86 -13.82 3.89
C THR A 229 -9.94 -12.39 4.42
N LEU A 230 -9.91 -12.21 5.75
CA LEU A 230 -9.90 -10.87 6.37
C LEU A 230 -8.70 -10.72 7.30
N ARG A 231 -7.86 -9.72 7.02
CA ARG A 231 -6.77 -9.25 7.88
C ARG A 231 -7.08 -7.86 8.39
N ARG A 232 -6.98 -7.67 9.69
CA ARG A 232 -7.24 -6.39 10.35
C ARG A 232 -5.95 -5.87 10.98
N VAL A 233 -5.34 -4.89 10.35
CA VAL A 233 -4.16 -4.22 10.88
C VAL A 233 -4.62 -3.16 11.89
N VAL A 234 -4.11 -3.27 13.10
CA VAL A 234 -4.49 -2.43 14.24
C VAL A 234 -3.25 -1.75 14.80
N MET A 235 -3.23 -0.43 14.77
CA MET A 235 -2.14 0.36 15.33
C MET A 235 -2.32 0.53 16.84
N ARG A 236 -1.25 0.35 17.60
CA ARG A 236 -1.25 0.65 19.03
C ARG A 236 -1.54 2.14 19.26
N GLY A 237 -2.52 2.41 20.13
CA GLY A 237 -2.95 3.79 20.41
C GLY A 237 -4.01 4.32 19.45
N ASP A 238 -4.39 3.58 18.40
CA ASP A 238 -5.53 3.91 17.55
C ASP A 238 -6.83 3.64 18.31
N PRO A 239 -7.67 4.66 18.59
CA PRO A 239 -8.92 4.48 19.32
C PRO A 239 -10.07 3.94 18.45
N VAL A 240 -9.95 4.02 17.11
CA VAL A 240 -11.05 3.73 16.19
C VAL A 240 -11.43 2.26 16.19
N LYS A 241 -10.47 1.37 16.41
CA LYS A 241 -10.73 -0.08 16.57
C LYS A 241 -11.78 -0.40 17.66
N ASP A 242 -11.97 0.51 18.63
CA ASP A 242 -12.85 0.33 19.78
C ASP A 242 -14.14 1.19 19.68
N VAL A 243 -14.37 1.92 18.57
CA VAL A 243 -15.48 2.88 18.39
C VAL A 243 -16.86 2.20 18.42
N LEU A 244 -16.96 0.98 17.90
CA LEU A 244 -18.19 0.19 17.91
C LEU A 244 -17.96 -1.13 18.68
N PRO A 245 -17.89 -1.09 20.02
CA PRO A 245 -17.52 -2.27 20.81
C PRO A 245 -18.65 -3.30 20.91
N SER A 246 -18.29 -4.52 21.30
CA SER A 246 -19.22 -5.63 21.53
C SER A 246 -20.43 -5.31 22.40
N PRO A 247 -20.36 -4.49 23.48
CA PRO A 247 -21.53 -4.09 24.22
C PRO A 247 -22.59 -3.37 23.40
N LEU A 248 -22.18 -2.74 22.29
CA LEU A 248 -23.09 -2.14 21.33
C LEU A 248 -23.54 -3.12 20.24
N GLY A 249 -23.15 -4.41 20.38
CA GLY A 249 -23.52 -5.49 19.48
C GLY A 249 -22.89 -5.43 18.10
N PHE A 250 -21.68 -4.85 17.99
CA PHE A 250 -20.82 -4.94 16.82
C PHE A 250 -19.62 -5.80 17.16
N HIS A 251 -19.22 -6.68 16.26
CA HIS A 251 -18.18 -7.68 16.49
C HIS A 251 -17.14 -7.64 15.40
N HIS A 252 -15.90 -7.75 15.81
CA HIS A 252 -14.77 -7.98 14.90
C HIS A 252 -14.64 -9.47 14.60
N PHE A 253 -14.13 -9.80 13.41
CA PHE A 253 -13.72 -11.13 13.00
C PHE A 253 -12.47 -11.06 12.11
N GLY A 254 -11.99 -12.19 11.65
CA GLY A 254 -10.76 -12.29 10.87
C GLY A 254 -9.47 -12.19 11.69
N GLU A 255 -8.35 -12.31 11.04
CA GLU A 255 -7.02 -12.24 11.62
C GLU A 255 -6.71 -10.82 12.09
N ARG A 256 -6.23 -10.68 13.32
CA ARG A 256 -5.76 -9.40 13.85
C ARG A 256 -4.24 -9.32 13.77
N ILE A 257 -3.73 -8.24 13.19
CA ILE A 257 -2.30 -7.95 13.07
C ILE A 257 -2.01 -6.66 13.83
N ASP A 258 -1.33 -6.78 14.97
CA ASP A 258 -1.00 -5.64 15.83
C ASP A 258 0.30 -4.97 15.38
N TRP A 259 0.23 -3.65 15.13
CA TRP A 259 1.37 -2.80 14.79
C TRP A 259 1.62 -1.73 15.84
N GLN A 260 2.82 -1.19 15.83
CA GLN A 260 3.23 -0.08 16.70
C GLN A 260 3.77 1.06 15.84
N PRO A 261 3.41 2.33 16.16
CA PRO A 261 3.98 3.48 15.50
C PRO A 261 5.47 3.62 15.84
N ALA A 262 6.26 4.21 14.94
CA ALA A 262 7.61 4.60 15.25
C ALA A 262 7.63 5.65 16.39
N ARG A 263 8.66 5.63 17.22
CA ARG A 263 8.80 6.57 18.35
C ARG A 263 8.95 8.02 17.89
N THR A 264 9.45 8.20 16.68
CA THR A 264 9.77 9.48 16.05
C THR A 264 8.60 10.10 15.31
N THR A 265 7.41 9.50 15.37
CA THR A 265 6.22 10.08 14.75
C THR A 265 5.35 10.82 15.74
N ALA A 266 5.04 12.09 15.45
CA ALA A 266 4.08 12.89 16.19
C ALA A 266 2.65 12.74 15.66
N ALA A 267 2.48 12.08 14.52
CA ALA A 267 1.17 11.89 13.91
C ALA A 267 0.25 11.05 14.80
N PHE A 268 -1.04 11.37 14.76
CA PHE A 268 -2.03 10.63 15.51
C PHE A 268 -2.10 9.16 15.04
N PRO A 269 -2.06 8.16 15.93
CA PRO A 269 -1.95 6.75 15.54
C PRO A 269 -3.01 6.22 14.57
N HIS A 270 -4.13 6.92 14.45
CA HIS A 270 -5.18 6.60 13.48
C HIS A 270 -4.92 7.17 12.09
N THR A 271 -3.93 8.03 11.86
CA THR A 271 -3.68 8.54 10.51
C THR A 271 -3.11 7.46 9.60
N MET A 272 -3.54 7.44 8.33
CA MET A 272 -3.09 6.41 7.39
C MET A 272 -1.58 6.47 7.14
N THR A 273 -0.97 7.66 7.21
CA THR A 273 0.48 7.84 7.09
C THR A 273 1.26 7.00 8.12
N VAL A 274 0.76 6.86 9.35
CA VAL A 274 1.39 6.02 10.38
C VAL A 274 1.33 4.53 10.02
N TYR A 275 0.25 4.10 9.38
CA TYR A 275 0.14 2.73 8.88
C TYR A 275 1.06 2.48 7.69
N VAL A 276 1.19 3.44 6.76
CA VAL A 276 2.13 3.37 5.62
C VAL A 276 3.57 3.27 6.12
N ASP A 277 3.97 4.13 7.07
CA ASP A 277 5.30 4.09 7.69
C ASP A 277 5.59 2.73 8.32
N ALA A 278 4.66 2.22 9.13
CA ALA A 278 4.82 0.92 9.78
C ALA A 278 4.86 -0.26 8.79
N ALA A 279 4.11 -0.19 7.69
CA ALA A 279 4.16 -1.17 6.62
C ALA A 279 5.51 -1.17 5.91
N LEU A 280 6.02 0.03 5.59
CA LEU A 280 7.28 0.21 4.90
C LEU A 280 8.48 -0.25 5.75
N ARG A 281 8.47 0.01 7.05
CA ARG A 281 9.49 -0.51 7.99
C ARG A 281 9.51 -2.03 7.99
N ARG A 282 8.35 -2.69 8.08
CA ARG A 282 8.25 -4.15 8.04
C ARG A 282 8.74 -4.74 6.73
N LEU A 283 8.46 -4.05 5.62
CA LEU A 283 8.97 -4.44 4.32
C LEU A 283 10.51 -4.40 4.32
N TYR A 284 11.12 -3.33 4.83
CA TYR A 284 12.59 -3.22 4.89
C TYR A 284 13.23 -4.14 5.91
N ASP A 285 12.54 -4.47 7.01
CA ASP A 285 13.04 -5.43 8.02
C ASP A 285 13.11 -6.86 7.47
N THR A 286 12.25 -7.19 6.52
CA THR A 286 12.17 -8.54 5.93
C THR A 286 12.95 -8.68 4.63
N HIS A 287 13.17 -7.58 3.93
CA HIS A 287 13.86 -7.57 2.64
C HIS A 287 15.01 -6.58 2.64
N ASP A 288 16.13 -6.97 2.03
CA ASP A 288 17.09 -5.97 1.62
C ASP A 288 16.39 -4.99 0.66
N SER A 289 16.66 -3.70 0.82
CA SER A 289 16.02 -2.63 0.04
C SER A 289 16.09 -2.84 -1.48
N SER A 290 17.12 -3.57 -1.97
CA SER A 290 17.22 -3.98 -3.38
C SER A 290 16.27 -5.11 -3.78
N GLY A 291 15.86 -5.98 -2.83
CA GLY A 291 14.96 -7.10 -3.06
C GLY A 291 13.48 -6.72 -2.95
N ALA A 292 13.15 -5.81 -2.05
CA ALA A 292 11.77 -5.32 -1.85
C ALA A 292 11.19 -4.69 -3.12
N LEU A 293 12.02 -4.01 -3.90
CA LEU A 293 11.64 -3.35 -5.14
C LEU A 293 11.31 -4.27 -6.29
N THR A 294 11.94 -5.43 -6.38
CA THR A 294 11.65 -6.38 -7.46
C THR A 294 10.22 -6.91 -7.39
N PHE A 295 9.61 -6.89 -6.21
CA PHE A 295 8.20 -7.20 -6.03
C PHE A 295 7.29 -6.02 -6.41
N LEU A 296 7.70 -4.78 -6.10
CA LEU A 296 6.93 -3.57 -6.38
C LEU A 296 7.09 -3.11 -7.83
N VAL A 297 8.26 -3.35 -8.45
CA VAL A 297 8.57 -2.97 -9.83
C VAL A 297 8.63 -4.25 -10.66
N GLY A 298 7.59 -4.54 -11.42
CA GLY A 298 7.63 -5.61 -12.42
C GLY A 298 8.86 -5.45 -13.31
N GLN A 299 9.57 -6.53 -13.60
CA GLN A 299 10.82 -6.48 -14.38
C GLN A 299 10.64 -5.90 -15.79
N GLU A 300 9.42 -5.84 -16.29
CA GLU A 300 9.11 -5.52 -17.69
C GLU A 300 8.98 -4.02 -17.99
N ASN A 301 8.79 -3.15 -17.00
CA ASN A 301 8.58 -1.71 -17.20
C ASN A 301 9.80 -0.83 -16.93
N ARG A 302 11.02 -1.40 -16.99
CA ARG A 302 12.24 -0.64 -16.78
C ARG A 302 12.63 0.09 -18.07
N THR A 303 12.34 1.37 -18.14
CA THR A 303 13.00 2.25 -19.10
C THR A 303 14.49 2.26 -18.78
N ALA A 304 15.32 1.78 -19.73
CA ALA A 304 16.76 1.86 -19.61
C ALA A 304 17.16 3.35 -19.65
N GLY A 305 17.37 3.92 -18.47
CA GLY A 305 17.97 5.24 -18.33
C GLY A 305 19.51 5.16 -18.48
N HIS A 306 20.17 6.31 -18.44
CA HIS A 306 21.62 6.36 -18.31
C HIS A 306 22.07 5.64 -17.04
N THR A 307 23.18 4.91 -17.11
CA THR A 307 23.75 4.25 -15.94
C THR A 307 24.23 5.29 -14.93
N VAL A 308 23.68 5.21 -13.74
CA VAL A 308 23.97 6.12 -12.63
C VAL A 308 24.56 5.32 -11.48
N TYR A 309 25.64 5.81 -10.88
CA TYR A 309 26.23 5.23 -9.69
C TYR A 309 25.78 6.02 -8.44
N LEU A 310 25.10 5.35 -7.53
CA LEU A 310 24.72 5.92 -6.25
C LEU A 310 25.73 5.54 -5.18
N THR A 311 26.40 6.55 -4.62
CA THR A 311 27.34 6.35 -3.50
C THR A 311 26.59 5.89 -2.23
N PRO A 312 27.31 5.43 -1.20
CA PRO A 312 26.68 5.26 0.10
C PRO A 312 25.99 6.55 0.57
N ILE A 313 24.75 6.41 1.04
CA ILE A 313 23.96 7.56 1.53
C ILE A 313 24.48 7.95 2.90
N VAL A 314 24.95 9.19 3.03
CA VAL A 314 25.40 9.76 4.30
C VAL A 314 24.17 10.21 5.09
N VAL A 315 24.03 9.75 6.35
CA VAL A 315 22.94 10.15 7.24
C VAL A 315 23.54 10.68 8.53
N GLU A 316 23.31 11.97 8.79
CA GLU A 316 23.80 12.71 9.94
C GLU A 316 22.58 13.29 10.68
N VAL A 317 22.11 12.61 11.71
CA VAL A 317 20.88 12.97 12.42
C VAL A 317 21.10 12.98 13.93
N ASP A 318 20.27 13.69 14.65
CA ASP A 318 20.23 13.66 16.11
C ASP A 318 19.99 12.23 16.62
N ASP A 319 20.49 11.94 17.84
CA ASP A 319 20.31 10.63 18.49
C ASP A 319 18.84 10.18 18.56
N ALA A 320 17.92 11.13 18.65
CA ALA A 320 16.49 10.84 18.64
C ALA A 320 15.99 10.16 17.33
N LEU A 321 16.70 10.35 16.23
CA LEU A 321 16.42 9.74 14.91
C LEU A 321 17.33 8.55 14.60
N ALA A 322 18.18 8.11 15.54
CA ALA A 322 19.14 7.03 15.29
C ALA A 322 18.48 5.72 14.83
N GLU A 323 17.32 5.39 15.38
CA GLU A 323 16.54 4.20 15.00
C GLU A 323 15.97 4.32 13.55
N ASP A 324 15.84 5.52 12.99
CA ASP A 324 15.31 5.76 11.64
C ASP A 324 16.39 5.64 10.55
N VAL A 325 17.67 5.75 10.90
CA VAL A 325 18.80 5.80 9.94
C VAL A 325 18.75 4.68 8.88
N PRO A 326 18.56 3.40 9.23
CA PRO A 326 18.47 2.33 8.22
C PRO A 326 17.29 2.54 7.27
N TYR A 327 16.14 2.98 7.77
CA TYR A 327 14.93 3.21 6.97
C TYR A 327 15.04 4.43 6.06
N LEU A 328 15.68 5.52 6.53
CA LEU A 328 15.95 6.70 5.72
C LEU A 328 16.87 6.36 4.53
N ARG A 329 17.87 5.51 4.75
CA ARG A 329 18.72 4.99 3.66
C ARG A 329 17.93 4.10 2.71
N ALA A 330 17.15 3.16 3.23
CA ALA A 330 16.39 2.21 2.44
C ALA A 330 15.36 2.92 1.55
N VAL A 331 14.59 3.85 2.11
CA VAL A 331 13.55 4.57 1.35
C VAL A 331 14.14 5.44 0.24
N LEU A 332 15.30 6.04 0.45
CA LEU A 332 15.96 6.87 -0.57
C LEU A 332 16.59 6.02 -1.68
N ARG A 333 17.23 4.88 -1.33
CA ARG A 333 17.71 3.90 -2.33
C ARG A 333 16.57 3.38 -3.18
N ASP A 334 15.45 3.05 -2.53
CA ASP A 334 14.22 2.59 -3.15
C ASP A 334 13.66 3.64 -4.12
N ALA A 335 13.53 4.87 -3.68
CA ALA A 335 13.05 5.97 -4.51
C ALA A 335 13.96 6.22 -5.73
N GLN A 336 15.27 6.18 -5.55
CA GLN A 336 16.24 6.32 -6.64
C GLN A 336 16.14 5.17 -7.64
N TYR A 337 15.97 3.93 -7.18
CA TYR A 337 15.79 2.78 -8.06
C TYR A 337 14.50 2.86 -8.88
N VAL A 338 13.40 3.31 -8.27
CA VAL A 338 12.13 3.55 -8.98
C VAL A 338 12.30 4.65 -10.03
N ARG A 339 13.04 5.73 -9.71
CA ARG A 339 13.33 6.82 -10.66
C ARG A 339 14.20 6.36 -11.84
N ASN A 340 15.21 5.54 -11.56
CA ASN A 340 16.14 5.03 -12.56
C ASN A 340 16.60 3.61 -12.22
N ALA A 341 16.03 2.61 -12.89
CA ALA A 341 16.36 1.20 -12.70
C ALA A 341 17.79 0.84 -13.15
N ALA A 342 18.47 1.70 -13.93
CA ALA A 342 19.89 1.54 -14.28
C ALA A 342 20.84 2.08 -13.19
N THR A 343 20.33 2.36 -11.99
CA THR A 343 21.15 2.78 -10.86
C THR A 343 21.97 1.60 -10.33
N VAL A 344 23.29 1.76 -10.30
CA VAL A 344 24.23 0.87 -9.63
C VAL A 344 24.49 1.40 -8.23
N PHE A 345 24.22 0.60 -7.23
CA PHE A 345 24.42 0.99 -5.83
C PHE A 345 25.83 0.64 -5.36
N ALA A 346 26.48 1.59 -4.71
CA ALA A 346 27.71 1.28 -3.98
C ALA A 346 27.44 0.22 -2.88
N PRO A 347 28.44 -0.60 -2.53
CA PRO A 347 28.35 -1.46 -1.35
C PRO A 347 27.98 -0.65 -0.10
N ALA A 348 27.14 -1.25 0.75
CA ALA A 348 26.54 -0.55 1.90
C ALA A 348 27.57 -0.13 2.98
N ASP A 349 28.76 -0.70 2.96
CA ASP A 349 29.75 -0.56 4.03
C ASP A 349 30.84 0.46 3.68
N THR A 350 30.63 1.69 4.13
CA THR A 350 31.72 2.65 4.30
C THR A 350 31.56 3.35 5.64
N SER A 351 32.18 2.77 6.66
CA SER A 351 32.41 3.42 7.96
C SER A 351 33.48 4.51 7.75
N GLY A 352 33.07 5.74 7.52
CA GLY A 352 33.97 6.87 7.37
C GLY A 352 33.45 7.99 6.48
N PRO A 353 34.15 9.12 6.41
CA PRO A 353 33.78 10.22 5.49
C PRO A 353 33.79 9.74 4.03
N LEU A 354 32.80 10.18 3.26
CA LEU A 354 32.69 9.83 1.84
C LEU A 354 33.87 10.40 1.04
N ASP A 355 34.73 9.52 0.53
CA ASP A 355 35.79 9.89 -0.41
C ASP A 355 35.22 9.98 -1.84
N VAL A 356 34.84 11.18 -2.26
CA VAL A 356 34.27 11.46 -3.59
C VAL A 356 35.17 10.97 -4.72
N THR A 357 36.52 11.09 -4.56
CA THR A 357 37.49 10.65 -5.57
C THR A 357 37.49 9.12 -5.72
N ALA A 358 37.45 8.39 -4.61
CA ALA A 358 37.37 6.94 -4.64
C ALA A 358 36.04 6.47 -5.24
N GLN A 359 34.95 7.12 -4.91
CA GLN A 359 33.61 6.82 -5.45
C GLN A 359 33.52 7.12 -6.95
N ALA A 360 34.12 8.21 -7.44
CA ALA A 360 34.19 8.52 -8.88
C ALA A 360 34.99 7.44 -9.65
N ARG A 361 36.04 6.89 -9.04
CA ARG A 361 36.78 5.74 -9.63
C ARG A 361 35.87 4.50 -9.70
N ALA A 362 35.12 4.19 -8.64
CA ALA A 362 34.20 3.07 -8.62
C ALA A 362 33.09 3.24 -9.67
N ALA A 363 32.53 4.44 -9.79
CA ALA A 363 31.52 4.78 -10.81
C ALA A 363 32.03 4.51 -12.23
N ARG A 364 33.28 4.89 -12.53
CA ARG A 364 33.89 4.59 -13.82
C ARG A 364 34.07 3.10 -14.08
N THR A 365 34.43 2.34 -13.05
CA THR A 365 34.63 0.88 -13.17
C THR A 365 33.35 0.16 -13.59
N VAL A 366 32.19 0.64 -13.14
CA VAL A 366 30.88 0.07 -13.51
C VAL A 366 30.26 0.74 -14.76
N GLY A 367 31.00 1.63 -15.43
CA GLY A 367 30.54 2.31 -16.65
C GLY A 367 29.46 3.36 -16.43
N ALA A 368 29.31 3.87 -15.22
CA ALA A 368 28.32 4.90 -14.94
C ALA A 368 28.68 6.23 -15.62
N GLU A 369 27.66 6.89 -16.16
CA GLU A 369 27.78 8.20 -16.79
C GLU A 369 27.75 9.33 -15.76
N GLN A 370 27.03 9.11 -14.66
CA GLN A 370 26.91 10.04 -13.56
C GLN A 370 27.06 9.34 -12.21
N MET A 371 27.54 10.10 -11.23
CA MET A 371 27.60 9.68 -9.84
C MET A 371 26.70 10.60 -9.01
N LEU A 372 25.84 9.99 -8.22
CA LEU A 372 24.95 10.68 -7.27
C LEU A 372 25.47 10.52 -5.84
N VAL A 373 25.49 11.62 -5.14
CA VAL A 373 25.79 11.67 -3.70
C VAL A 373 24.57 12.26 -3.01
N TYR A 374 23.96 11.49 -2.10
CA TYR A 374 22.91 11.97 -1.22
C TYR A 374 23.40 12.08 0.21
N ARG A 375 23.02 13.16 0.87
CA ARG A 375 23.20 13.36 2.30
C ARG A 375 21.85 13.69 2.92
N ILE A 376 21.53 13.02 4.01
CA ILE A 376 20.38 13.31 4.85
C ILE A 376 20.88 13.87 6.17
N SER A 377 20.43 15.06 6.55
CA SER A 377 20.61 15.57 7.89
C SER A 377 19.28 15.73 8.59
N GLY A 378 19.27 15.56 9.91
CA GLY A 378 18.05 15.62 10.71
C GLY A 378 18.29 16.18 12.10
N GLU A 379 17.51 17.15 12.51
CA GLU A 379 17.57 17.77 13.83
C GLU A 379 16.20 17.79 14.51
N LYS A 380 16.16 17.55 15.83
CA LYS A 380 14.95 17.69 16.62
C LYS A 380 14.66 19.18 16.82
N LEU A 381 13.42 19.60 16.54
CA LEU A 381 12.99 20.97 16.79
C LEU A 381 12.74 21.18 18.28
N ARG A 382 13.25 22.30 18.81
CA ARG A 382 13.20 22.58 20.23
C ARG A 382 11.74 22.75 20.67
N ASP A 383 10.99 23.03 21.11
CA ASP A 383 9.65 23.30 21.56
C ASP A 383 8.53 22.48 20.88
N ALA A 384 8.87 21.43 20.10
CA ALA A 384 7.88 20.62 19.40
C ALA A 384 8.04 19.12 19.77
N HIS A 385 6.96 18.52 20.21
CA HIS A 385 6.95 17.10 20.58
C HIS A 385 7.17 16.23 19.32
N GLU A 386 8.23 15.40 19.35
CA GLU A 386 8.59 14.46 18.27
C GLU A 386 8.50 15.07 16.85
N THR A 387 8.94 16.34 16.72
CA THR A 387 9.00 17.06 15.47
C THR A 387 10.45 17.29 15.05
N TYR A 388 10.78 16.96 13.82
CA TYR A 388 12.13 16.99 13.29
C TYR A 388 12.17 17.79 11.98
N ARG A 389 13.27 18.52 11.74
CA ARG A 389 13.60 19.05 10.42
C ARG A 389 14.51 18.05 9.74
N LEU A 390 14.14 17.60 8.57
CA LEU A 390 14.97 16.77 7.70
C LEU A 390 15.39 17.59 6.48
N THR A 391 16.65 17.43 6.08
CA THR A 391 17.21 18.04 4.88
C THR A 391 17.78 16.94 4.00
N LEU A 392 17.40 16.97 2.73
CA LEU A 392 17.97 16.11 1.68
C LEU A 392 18.87 16.98 0.80
N GLU A 393 20.14 16.65 0.78
CA GLU A 393 21.12 17.24 -0.13
C GLU A 393 21.43 16.24 -1.24
N ARG A 394 21.49 16.73 -2.47
CA ARG A 394 21.87 15.96 -3.65
C ARG A 394 23.01 16.64 -4.37
N SER A 395 24.05 15.87 -4.73
CA SER A 395 25.10 16.33 -5.64
C SER A 395 25.26 15.33 -6.77
N VAL A 396 25.39 15.84 -7.98
CA VAL A 396 25.56 15.06 -9.21
C VAL A 396 26.95 15.38 -9.76
N TYR A 397 27.72 14.35 -10.05
CA TYR A 397 29.05 14.44 -10.64
C TYR A 397 29.06 13.73 -11.98
N ASP A 398 29.92 14.20 -12.90
CA ASP A 398 30.24 13.49 -14.13
C ASP A 398 31.18 12.30 -13.84
N ARG A 399 31.48 11.55 -14.90
CA ARG A 399 32.45 10.40 -14.83
C ARG A 399 33.87 10.79 -14.41
N ASP A 400 34.23 12.05 -14.56
CA ASP A 400 35.57 12.56 -14.23
C ASP A 400 35.64 13.08 -12.80
N GLY A 401 34.47 13.15 -12.11
CA GLY A 401 34.35 13.61 -10.73
C GLY A 401 34.14 15.13 -10.63
N ASN A 402 33.77 15.80 -11.74
CA ASN A 402 33.41 17.20 -11.72
C ASN A 402 31.96 17.36 -11.27
N LEU A 403 31.70 18.33 -10.41
CA LEU A 403 30.37 18.64 -9.93
C LEU A 403 29.53 19.25 -11.08
N LEU A 404 28.42 18.61 -11.42
CA LEU A 404 27.48 19.05 -12.44
C LEU A 404 26.33 19.87 -11.83
N ALA A 405 25.81 19.41 -10.70
CA ALA A 405 24.71 20.03 -9.99
C ALA A 405 24.76 19.72 -8.50
N ALA A 406 24.27 20.64 -7.69
CA ALA A 406 24.04 20.43 -6.27
C ALA A 406 22.80 21.18 -5.81
N GLY A 407 22.08 20.62 -4.85
CA GLY A 407 20.90 21.25 -4.25
C GLY A 407 20.61 20.66 -2.88
N ALA A 408 19.86 21.41 -2.08
CA ALA A 408 19.38 20.97 -0.79
C ALA A 408 17.93 21.43 -0.60
N ARG A 409 17.13 20.58 0.05
CA ARG A 409 15.73 20.89 0.39
C ARG A 409 15.46 20.40 1.80
N SER A 410 14.61 21.11 2.51
CA SER A 410 14.24 20.78 3.88
C SER A 410 12.74 20.76 4.06
N ALA A 411 12.27 19.87 4.90
CA ALA A 411 10.89 19.85 5.37
C ALA A 411 10.85 19.40 6.84
N VAL A 412 9.69 19.60 7.45
CA VAL A 412 9.48 19.30 8.87
C VAL A 412 8.50 18.15 8.97
N THR A 413 8.77 17.18 9.86
CA THR A 413 7.81 16.12 10.21
C THR A 413 6.61 16.76 10.94
N GLY A 414 5.58 16.00 11.14
CA GLY A 414 4.36 16.45 11.81
C GLY A 414 3.23 15.56 11.36
N ALA A 415 2.54 15.95 10.30
CA ALA A 415 1.59 15.06 9.61
C ALA A 415 2.30 13.91 8.87
N LEU A 416 3.53 14.14 8.40
CA LEU A 416 4.38 13.14 7.75
C LEU A 416 5.39 12.55 8.74
N THR A 417 5.72 11.28 8.55
CA THR A 417 6.80 10.59 9.27
C THR A 417 8.18 10.94 8.67
N PRO A 418 9.30 10.66 9.34
CA PRO A 418 10.64 10.90 8.78
C PRO A 418 10.85 10.29 7.38
N MET A 419 10.40 9.05 7.13
CA MET A 419 10.54 8.43 5.81
C MET A 419 9.72 9.13 4.74
N GLU A 420 8.49 9.50 5.06
CA GLU A 420 7.60 10.21 4.14
C GLU A 420 8.13 11.61 3.79
N VAL A 421 8.76 12.30 4.74
CA VAL A 421 9.46 13.57 4.47
C VAL A 421 10.58 13.36 3.46
N ILE A 422 11.39 12.31 3.59
CA ILE A 422 12.46 12.02 2.61
C ILE A 422 11.89 11.69 1.23
N LEU A 423 10.81 10.92 1.15
CA LEU A 423 10.11 10.66 -0.12
C LEU A 423 9.59 11.94 -0.76
N TYR A 424 8.97 12.81 0.04
CA TYR A 424 8.47 14.11 -0.41
C TYR A 424 9.61 14.99 -0.95
N LEU A 425 10.71 15.16 -0.19
CA LEU A 425 11.86 15.95 -0.61
C LEU A 425 12.51 15.39 -1.88
N PHE A 426 12.58 14.05 -2.01
CA PHE A 426 13.11 13.40 -3.20
C PHE A 426 12.21 13.63 -4.43
N ALA A 427 10.90 13.64 -4.26
CA ALA A 427 9.95 13.85 -5.36
C ALA A 427 10.01 15.30 -5.91
N GLN A 428 10.44 16.26 -5.08
CA GLN A 428 10.60 17.66 -5.47
C GLN A 428 11.92 17.94 -6.21
N ASP A 429 12.82 16.96 -6.31
CA ASP A 429 14.12 17.03 -6.95
C ASP A 429 14.02 16.59 -8.43
#